data_898f3d2abab0806a76ac21092a06c345
#
_entry.id   898f3d2abab0806a76ac21092a06c345
#
_cell.length_a   1.000
_cell.length_b   1.000
_cell.length_c   1.000
_cell.angle_alpha   90.00
_cell.angle_beta   90.00
_cell.angle_gamma   90.00
#
_symmetry.space_group_name_H-M   'P 1'
#
loop_
_entity.id
_entity.type
_entity.pdbx_description
1 polymer ?
#
loop_
_entity_poly.entity_id
_entity_poly.type
_entity_poly.pdbx_seq_one_letter_code
_entity_poly.pdbx_strand_id
1 'polypeptide(L)'
;SRRQRQMCIRDRFQQYNVEFVSSTEKFDTSTPMGRAMLNICIVFAQLERESIQMRVQDAFYSRCTKGYYMRGRTPYGFDTEPIVMDGIKTKKLVENAEMDFAELMYQMYAEPGNSYGDISRYFAENDIKVYDKSLKRGFIAQLLRNPVYVQADMDIYEYFKAQGVKIESPPEMFTGDNSCYLYQGREGEEPILVIAPHQGRIPSQLWLTVQRKLSQNTTFQNGRKCHNTWLAGKIKCGRCGYALASLNARNGVTYLRCKQRADNKSCEGAGTLTAQSMEAFVYGEMVKKMRKFHTLKGGKEQSYNPKLTAARVALAKTESEIEKLLDTLVCSQ
;
A
#
# COMPACT_ATOMS: atom_id res chain seq x y z
N SER A 1 10.73 13.05 -5.86
CA SER A 1 11.84 12.51 -5.02
C SER A 1 12.83 13.62 -4.66
N ARG A 2 13.70 13.38 -3.64
CA ARG A 2 14.73 14.34 -3.23
C ARG A 2 15.70 14.69 -4.38
N ARG A 3 15.92 13.76 -5.30
CA ARG A 3 16.74 13.89 -6.52
C ARG A 3 16.15 14.89 -7.51
N GLN A 4 14.85 14.80 -7.81
CA GLN A 4 14.15 15.77 -8.65
C GLN A 4 14.22 17.18 -8.07
N ARG A 5 14.19 17.30 -6.74
CA ARG A 5 14.28 18.59 -6.07
C ARG A 5 15.67 19.25 -6.21
N GLN A 6 16.76 18.47 -6.14
CA GLN A 6 18.11 18.98 -6.33
C GLN A 6 18.38 19.39 -7.79
N MET A 7 17.94 18.60 -8.76
CA MET A 7 17.99 18.98 -10.18
C MET A 7 17.17 20.24 -10.45
N CYS A 8 15.94 20.31 -9.93
CA CYS A 8 15.10 21.51 -10.08
C CYS A 8 15.70 22.77 -9.44
N ILE A 9 16.44 22.66 -8.33
CA ILE A 9 17.12 23.80 -7.69
C ILE A 9 18.26 24.29 -8.59
N ARG A 10 19.09 23.39 -9.10
CA ARG A 10 20.19 23.73 -10.02
C ARG A 10 19.66 24.39 -11.28
N ASP A 11 18.65 23.82 -11.92
CA ASP A 11 18.07 24.33 -13.15
C ASP A 11 17.43 25.70 -12.92
N ARG A 12 16.82 25.94 -11.75
CA ARG A 12 16.35 27.27 -11.35
C ARG A 12 17.47 28.27 -11.18
N PHE A 13 18.58 27.92 -10.51
CA PHE A 13 19.72 28.81 -10.39
C PHE A 13 20.26 29.20 -11.76
N GLN A 14 20.38 28.24 -12.67
CA GLN A 14 20.80 28.48 -14.05
C GLN A 14 19.79 29.36 -14.82
N GLN A 15 18.49 29.14 -14.64
CA GLN A 15 17.44 29.95 -15.30
C GLN A 15 17.43 31.42 -14.85
N TYR A 16 17.77 31.66 -13.56
CA TYR A 16 17.82 33.00 -12.98
C TYR A 16 19.23 33.59 -12.97
N ASN A 17 20.21 32.98 -13.66
CA ASN A 17 21.63 33.38 -13.66
C ASN A 17 22.22 33.58 -12.25
N VAL A 18 21.79 32.71 -11.30
CA VAL A 18 22.33 32.71 -9.94
C VAL A 18 23.53 31.77 -9.89
N GLU A 19 24.67 32.31 -9.54
CA GLU A 19 25.93 31.57 -9.40
C GLU A 19 26.05 30.96 -8.00
N PHE A 20 26.68 29.80 -7.92
CA PHE A 20 26.88 29.07 -6.68
C PHE A 20 28.38 28.91 -6.42
N VAL A 21 28.81 29.31 -5.22
CA VAL A 21 30.19 29.17 -4.75
C VAL A 21 30.23 28.23 -3.56
N SER A 22 31.05 27.18 -3.62
CA SER A 22 31.28 26.28 -2.50
C SER A 22 32.40 26.80 -1.62
N SER A 23 32.14 26.99 -0.33
CA SER A 23 33.15 27.42 0.64
C SER A 23 34.11 26.29 1.02
N THR A 24 33.67 25.04 0.97
CA THR A 24 34.46 23.86 1.37
C THR A 24 35.29 23.32 0.21
N GLU A 25 34.74 23.24 -0.99
CA GLU A 25 35.36 22.60 -2.15
C GLU A 25 35.99 23.59 -3.14
N LYS A 26 35.96 24.89 -2.80
CA LYS A 26 36.63 26.00 -3.53
C LYS A 26 36.36 26.02 -5.02
N PHE A 27 35.14 25.72 -5.46
CA PHE A 27 34.73 25.90 -6.85
C PHE A 27 33.64 26.95 -6.99
N ASP A 28 33.64 27.60 -8.14
CA ASP A 28 32.74 28.67 -8.53
C ASP A 28 32.05 28.33 -9.86
N THR A 29 30.72 28.31 -9.88
CA THR A 29 29.95 27.97 -11.07
C THR A 29 29.92 29.07 -12.14
N SER A 30 30.46 30.25 -11.87
CA SER A 30 30.67 31.30 -12.90
C SER A 30 31.58 30.80 -14.01
N THR A 31 32.56 29.95 -13.67
CA THR A 31 33.51 29.38 -14.61
C THR A 31 33.03 28.06 -15.23
N PRO A 32 33.40 27.77 -16.52
CA PRO A 32 33.10 26.48 -17.14
C PRO A 32 33.65 25.28 -16.34
N MET A 33 34.87 25.45 -15.77
CA MET A 33 35.52 24.44 -14.96
C MET A 33 34.74 24.18 -13.65
N GLY A 34 34.27 25.23 -12.98
CA GLY A 34 33.46 25.11 -11.77
C GLY A 34 32.12 24.42 -12.01
N ARG A 35 31.48 24.67 -13.13
CA ARG A 35 30.27 23.95 -13.57
C ARG A 35 30.55 22.48 -13.83
N ALA A 36 31.66 22.15 -14.48
CA ALA A 36 32.07 20.75 -14.68
C ALA A 36 32.35 20.04 -13.33
N MET A 37 33.06 20.72 -12.42
CA MET A 37 33.36 20.20 -11.09
C MET A 37 32.08 19.93 -10.28
N LEU A 38 31.10 20.83 -10.31
CA LEU A 38 29.80 20.63 -9.67
C LEU A 38 29.09 19.37 -10.20
N ASN A 39 29.09 19.17 -11.53
CA ASN A 39 28.50 17.98 -12.13
C ASN A 39 29.20 16.70 -11.68
N ILE A 40 30.53 16.72 -11.60
CA ILE A 40 31.32 15.58 -11.10
C ILE A 40 30.96 15.29 -9.63
N CYS A 41 30.89 16.31 -8.77
CA CYS A 41 30.49 16.15 -7.37
C CYS A 41 29.08 15.53 -7.25
N ILE A 42 28.13 15.95 -8.08
CA ILE A 42 26.77 15.39 -8.11
C ILE A 42 26.79 13.90 -8.49
N VAL A 43 27.60 13.52 -9.49
CA VAL A 43 27.75 12.11 -9.90
C VAL A 43 28.37 11.29 -8.77
N PHE A 44 29.42 11.76 -8.12
CA PHE A 44 30.02 11.05 -6.98
C PHE A 44 29.04 10.89 -5.81
N ALA A 45 28.32 11.93 -5.46
CA ALA A 45 27.28 11.86 -4.42
C ALA A 45 26.16 10.86 -4.77
N GLN A 46 25.86 10.69 -6.05
CA GLN A 46 24.93 9.69 -6.54
C GLN A 46 25.51 8.27 -6.40
N LEU A 47 26.73 8.04 -6.84
CA LEU A 47 27.43 6.74 -6.72
C LEU A 47 27.55 6.31 -5.26
N GLU A 48 27.91 7.24 -4.36
CA GLU A 48 27.98 6.95 -2.92
C GLU A 48 26.62 6.52 -2.39
N ARG A 49 25.55 7.23 -2.74
CA ARG A 49 24.20 6.88 -2.33
C ARG A 49 23.76 5.50 -2.83
N GLU A 50 24.03 5.18 -4.09
CA GLU A 50 23.72 3.87 -4.68
C GLU A 50 24.52 2.77 -3.98
N SER A 51 25.79 3.00 -3.70
CA SER A 51 26.65 2.06 -2.94
C SER A 51 26.13 1.82 -1.52
N ILE A 52 25.70 2.88 -0.82
CA ILE A 52 25.09 2.75 0.51
C ILE A 52 23.77 1.97 0.42
N GLN A 53 22.95 2.24 -0.58
CA GLN A 53 21.68 1.53 -0.78
C GLN A 53 21.91 0.03 -1.02
N MET A 54 22.89 -0.34 -1.86
CA MET A 54 23.25 -1.74 -2.09
C MET A 54 23.72 -2.41 -0.79
N ARG A 55 24.62 -1.78 -0.04
CA ARG A 55 25.10 -2.33 1.25
C ARG A 55 23.97 -2.55 2.26
N VAL A 56 23.02 -1.61 2.34
CA VAL A 56 21.85 -1.75 3.23
C VAL A 56 20.97 -2.91 2.78
N GLN A 57 20.75 -3.07 1.47
CA GLN A 57 20.01 -4.20 0.93
C GLN A 57 20.73 -5.54 1.20
N ASP A 58 22.01 -5.62 0.94
CA ASP A 58 22.80 -6.84 1.18
C ASP A 58 22.79 -7.23 2.66
N ALA A 59 22.95 -6.27 3.56
CA ALA A 59 22.84 -6.50 4.99
C ALA A 59 21.43 -6.95 5.42
N PHE A 60 20.38 -6.41 4.79
CA PHE A 60 19.00 -6.84 5.03
C PHE A 60 18.80 -8.30 4.61
N TYR A 61 19.15 -8.65 3.39
CA TYR A 61 18.98 -10.02 2.86
C TYR A 61 19.84 -11.04 3.60
N SER A 62 21.09 -10.70 3.92
CA SER A 62 21.97 -11.56 4.73
C SER A 62 21.39 -11.85 6.13
N ARG A 63 20.61 -10.96 6.69
CA ARG A 63 19.91 -11.18 7.97
C ARG A 63 18.62 -11.94 7.78
N CYS A 64 17.88 -11.68 6.71
CA CYS A 64 16.66 -12.42 6.37
C CYS A 64 16.93 -13.91 6.27
N THR A 65 17.98 -14.32 5.52
CA THR A 65 18.34 -15.72 5.32
C THR A 65 18.77 -16.45 6.61
N LYS A 66 19.17 -15.71 7.64
CA LYS A 66 19.52 -16.25 8.96
C LYS A 66 18.33 -16.32 9.93
N GLY A 67 17.13 -16.01 9.49
CA GLY A 67 15.91 -16.04 10.34
C GLY A 67 15.77 -14.87 11.30
N TYR A 68 16.48 -13.76 11.09
CA TYR A 68 16.28 -12.57 11.90
C TYR A 68 14.95 -11.89 11.60
N TYR A 69 14.28 -11.38 12.63
CA TYR A 69 13.07 -10.59 12.45
C TYR A 69 13.42 -9.20 11.87
N MET A 70 13.08 -8.99 10.59
CA MET A 70 13.46 -7.79 9.83
C MET A 70 12.28 -6.86 9.54
N ARG A 71 11.09 -7.13 10.06
CA ARG A 71 9.90 -6.28 9.87
C ARG A 71 9.85 -5.15 10.88
N GLY A 72 9.35 -3.98 10.46
CA GLY A 72 9.28 -2.80 11.33
C GLY A 72 8.18 -2.88 12.38
N ARG A 73 6.95 -3.27 11.98
CA ARG A 73 5.82 -3.40 12.89
C ARG A 73 5.62 -4.85 13.29
N THR A 74 5.44 -5.08 14.59
CA THR A 74 5.14 -6.38 15.16
C THR A 74 3.79 -6.89 14.62
N PRO A 75 3.68 -8.17 14.20
CA PRO A 75 2.41 -8.78 13.88
C PRO A 75 1.48 -8.78 15.10
N TYR A 76 0.19 -8.75 14.86
CA TYR A 76 -0.82 -8.81 15.93
C TYR A 76 -0.69 -10.11 16.74
N GLY A 77 -0.81 -10.03 18.03
CA GLY A 77 -0.62 -11.18 18.91
C GLY A 77 0.83 -11.45 19.29
N PHE A 78 1.78 -10.62 18.84
CA PHE A 78 3.18 -10.74 19.20
C PHE A 78 3.75 -9.43 19.78
N ASP A 79 4.68 -9.61 20.71
CA ASP A 79 5.62 -8.59 21.15
C ASP A 79 7.04 -8.94 20.69
N THR A 80 8.00 -8.06 20.93
CA THR A 80 9.40 -8.31 20.58
C THR A 80 10.29 -8.32 21.81
N GLU A 81 11.09 -9.37 21.97
CA GLU A 81 12.14 -9.44 22.96
C GLU A 81 13.53 -9.39 22.32
N PRO A 82 14.51 -8.72 22.98
CA PRO A 82 15.88 -8.70 22.50
C PRO A 82 16.52 -10.09 22.68
N ILE A 83 17.18 -10.58 21.64
CA ILE A 83 17.90 -11.86 21.65
C ILE A 83 19.26 -11.66 20.98
N VAL A 84 20.24 -12.50 21.32
CA VAL A 84 21.52 -12.59 20.63
C VAL A 84 21.54 -13.85 19.78
N MET A 85 21.65 -13.70 18.47
CA MET A 85 21.79 -14.81 17.51
C MET A 85 23.11 -14.60 16.75
N ASP A 86 23.94 -15.62 16.68
CA ASP A 86 25.28 -15.57 16.05
C ASP A 86 26.14 -14.38 16.50
N GLY A 87 26.07 -14.02 17.79
CA GLY A 87 26.77 -12.86 18.34
C GLY A 87 26.18 -11.49 17.99
N ILE A 88 25.08 -11.44 17.22
CA ILE A 88 24.43 -10.20 16.81
C ILE A 88 23.16 -9.99 17.64
N LYS A 89 23.03 -8.79 18.22
CA LYS A 89 21.80 -8.37 18.91
C LYS A 89 20.68 -8.20 17.91
N THR A 90 19.59 -8.96 18.07
CA THR A 90 18.39 -8.91 17.23
C THR A 90 17.13 -8.99 18.10
N LYS A 91 15.96 -9.13 17.49
CA LYS A 91 14.66 -9.27 18.15
C LYS A 91 14.03 -10.60 17.79
N LYS A 92 13.41 -11.23 18.77
CA LYS A 92 12.56 -12.42 18.61
C LYS A 92 11.10 -12.00 18.87
N LEU A 93 10.17 -12.60 18.16
CA LEU A 93 8.73 -12.49 18.44
C LEU A 93 8.39 -13.38 19.60
N VAL A 94 7.56 -12.87 20.52
CA VAL A 94 7.01 -13.59 21.68
C VAL A 94 5.52 -13.35 21.70
N GLU A 95 4.73 -14.37 21.96
CA GLU A 95 3.27 -14.29 22.03
C GLU A 95 2.83 -13.37 23.17
N ASN A 96 1.80 -12.58 22.91
CA ASN A 96 1.11 -11.79 23.92
C ASN A 96 -0.36 -12.21 24.06
N ALA A 97 -1.10 -11.60 24.98
CA ALA A 97 -2.50 -11.95 25.25
C ALA A 97 -3.45 -11.78 24.04
N GLU A 98 -3.04 -11.03 23.01
CA GLU A 98 -3.85 -10.86 21.78
C GLU A 98 -3.72 -12.05 20.82
N MET A 99 -2.81 -13.00 21.07
CA MET A 99 -2.60 -14.18 20.22
C MET A 99 -3.84 -15.07 20.17
N ASP A 100 -4.57 -15.21 21.25
CA ASP A 100 -5.81 -16.01 21.28
C ASP A 100 -6.87 -15.44 20.32
N PHE A 101 -6.93 -14.13 20.16
CA PHE A 101 -7.80 -13.50 19.17
C PHE A 101 -7.32 -13.72 17.72
N ALA A 102 -6.00 -13.79 17.51
CA ALA A 102 -5.46 -14.14 16.20
C ALA A 102 -5.83 -15.59 15.84
N GLU A 103 -5.67 -16.52 16.78
CA GLU A 103 -6.07 -17.92 16.60
C GLU A 103 -7.57 -18.05 16.33
N LEU A 104 -8.41 -17.35 17.08
CA LEU A 104 -9.86 -17.31 16.86
C LEU A 104 -10.22 -16.87 15.45
N MET A 105 -9.50 -15.88 14.88
CA MET A 105 -9.72 -15.45 13.48
C MET A 105 -9.44 -16.58 12.48
N TYR A 106 -8.41 -17.39 12.69
CA TYR A 106 -8.11 -18.57 11.86
C TYR A 106 -9.20 -19.63 11.98
N GLN A 107 -9.62 -19.98 13.21
CA GLN A 107 -10.66 -20.97 13.47
C GLN A 107 -11.99 -20.55 12.83
N MET A 108 -12.43 -19.32 13.10
CA MET A 108 -13.67 -18.80 12.50
C MET A 108 -13.63 -18.77 10.98
N TYR A 109 -12.50 -18.39 10.38
CA TYR A 109 -12.41 -18.33 8.92
C TYR A 109 -12.34 -19.71 8.28
N ALA A 110 -11.77 -20.69 8.94
CA ALA A 110 -11.73 -22.08 8.45
C ALA A 110 -13.12 -22.69 8.32
N GLU A 111 -14.06 -22.30 9.18
CA GLU A 111 -15.43 -22.82 9.14
C GLU A 111 -16.13 -22.51 7.80
N PRO A 112 -16.87 -23.48 7.23
CA PRO A 112 -17.64 -23.27 6.02
C PRO A 112 -18.67 -22.13 6.20
N GLY A 113 -18.75 -21.25 5.20
CA GLY A 113 -19.75 -20.16 5.20
C GLY A 113 -19.28 -18.86 5.87
N ASN A 114 -18.31 -18.88 6.75
CA ASN A 114 -17.80 -17.67 7.40
C ASN A 114 -16.95 -16.83 6.47
N SER A 115 -17.20 -15.53 6.45
CA SER A 115 -16.46 -14.51 5.68
C SER A 115 -15.70 -13.56 6.62
N TYR A 116 -14.82 -12.71 6.06
CA TYR A 116 -14.20 -11.60 6.81
C TYR A 116 -15.23 -10.69 7.49
N GLY A 117 -16.42 -10.56 6.89
CA GLY A 117 -17.50 -9.76 7.45
C GLY A 117 -18.09 -10.36 8.71
N ASP A 118 -18.18 -11.68 8.78
CA ASP A 118 -18.71 -12.40 9.94
C ASP A 118 -17.74 -12.28 11.12
N ILE A 119 -16.44 -12.47 10.88
CA ILE A 119 -15.39 -12.25 11.88
C ILE A 119 -15.42 -10.79 12.39
N SER A 120 -15.49 -9.82 11.48
CA SER A 120 -15.54 -8.41 11.87
C SER A 120 -16.78 -8.05 12.67
N ARG A 121 -17.93 -8.70 12.43
CA ARG A 121 -19.16 -8.54 13.22
C ARG A 121 -19.04 -9.18 14.60
N TYR A 122 -18.54 -10.39 14.67
CA TYR A 122 -18.32 -11.08 15.93
C TYR A 122 -17.43 -10.26 16.88
N PHE A 123 -16.31 -9.73 16.38
CA PHE A 123 -15.41 -8.87 17.15
C PHE A 123 -16.08 -7.57 17.60
N ALA A 124 -16.93 -6.99 16.77
CA ALA A 124 -17.69 -5.78 17.11
C ALA A 124 -18.79 -6.03 18.14
N GLU A 125 -19.49 -7.16 18.06
CA GLU A 125 -20.54 -7.56 18.99
C GLU A 125 -19.99 -7.91 20.39
N ASN A 126 -18.74 -8.40 20.46
CA ASN A 126 -18.05 -8.69 21.72
C ASN A 126 -17.13 -7.54 22.19
N ASP A 127 -17.21 -6.35 21.60
CA ASP A 127 -16.37 -5.17 21.88
C ASP A 127 -14.85 -5.45 21.85
N ILE A 128 -14.41 -6.45 21.06
CA ILE A 128 -13.00 -6.80 20.88
C ILE A 128 -12.37 -5.82 19.89
N LYS A 129 -11.42 -5.03 20.37
CA LYS A 129 -10.70 -4.04 19.56
C LYS A 129 -9.33 -4.55 19.18
N VAL A 130 -8.90 -4.22 17.96
CA VAL A 130 -7.55 -4.50 17.46
C VAL A 130 -6.81 -3.18 17.32
N TYR A 131 -5.74 -2.99 18.11
CA TYR A 131 -5.02 -1.72 18.23
C TYR A 131 -5.96 -0.55 18.52
N ASP A 132 -6.86 -0.68 19.50
CA ASP A 132 -7.87 0.31 19.91
C ASP A 132 -8.85 0.75 18.81
N LYS A 133 -8.97 -0.05 17.75
CA LYS A 133 -9.83 0.23 16.58
C LYS A 133 -10.71 -0.97 16.24
N SER A 134 -11.83 -0.67 15.59
CA SER A 134 -12.69 -1.73 15.04
C SER A 134 -11.93 -2.55 13.99
N LEU A 135 -12.11 -3.85 14.01
CA LEU A 135 -11.46 -4.81 13.14
C LEU A 135 -11.87 -4.60 11.66
N LYS A 136 -10.90 -4.36 10.80
CA LYS A 136 -11.11 -4.13 9.37
C LYS A 136 -10.89 -5.42 8.58
N ARG A 137 -11.73 -5.68 7.56
CA ARG A 137 -11.61 -6.84 6.67
C ARG A 137 -10.24 -6.99 6.01
N GLY A 138 -9.63 -5.86 5.61
CA GLY A 138 -8.28 -5.88 5.02
C GLY A 138 -7.19 -6.32 6.00
N PHE A 139 -7.35 -6.01 7.29
CA PHE A 139 -6.45 -6.48 8.34
C PHE A 139 -6.58 -8.00 8.53
N ILE A 140 -7.80 -8.53 8.61
CA ILE A 140 -8.05 -9.98 8.69
C ILE A 140 -7.38 -10.69 7.51
N ALA A 141 -7.57 -10.18 6.29
CA ALA A 141 -6.97 -10.76 5.09
C ALA A 141 -5.43 -10.79 5.12
N GLN A 142 -4.79 -9.77 5.68
CA GLN A 142 -3.33 -9.72 5.85
C GLN A 142 -2.86 -10.67 6.94
N LEU A 143 -3.56 -10.74 8.08
CA LEU A 143 -3.23 -11.63 9.18
C LEU A 143 -3.30 -13.08 8.73
N LEU A 144 -4.40 -13.50 8.11
CA LEU A 144 -4.62 -14.87 7.66
C LEU A 144 -3.63 -15.36 6.58
N ARG A 145 -3.02 -14.45 5.81
CA ARG A 145 -1.99 -14.80 4.82
C ARG A 145 -0.57 -14.84 5.39
N ASN A 146 -0.37 -14.33 6.57
CA ASN A 146 0.96 -14.20 7.14
C ASN A 146 1.43 -15.54 7.73
N PRO A 147 2.52 -16.15 7.23
CA PRO A 147 3.00 -17.44 7.74
C PRO A 147 3.68 -17.35 9.10
N VAL A 148 3.82 -16.15 9.68
CA VAL A 148 4.41 -15.94 11.01
C VAL A 148 3.67 -16.63 12.14
N TYR A 149 2.43 -17.06 11.91
CA TYR A 149 1.60 -17.75 12.91
C TYR A 149 1.66 -19.26 12.81
N VAL A 150 2.09 -19.82 11.68
CA VAL A 150 1.97 -21.24 11.37
C VAL A 150 3.08 -22.07 12.02
N GLN A 151 2.74 -23.29 12.44
CA GLN A 151 3.71 -24.33 12.74
C GLN A 151 4.31 -24.82 11.43
N ALA A 152 5.58 -24.51 11.20
CA ALA A 152 6.27 -24.80 9.94
C ALA A 152 6.73 -26.25 9.91
N ASP A 153 5.92 -27.12 9.33
CA ASP A 153 6.19 -28.53 9.06
C ASP A 153 6.45 -28.77 7.56
N MET A 154 6.59 -30.06 7.18
CA MET A 154 6.83 -30.43 5.78
C MET A 154 5.69 -30.05 4.85
N ASP A 155 4.45 -29.99 5.31
CA ASP A 155 3.30 -29.57 4.49
C ASP A 155 3.44 -28.09 4.10
N ILE A 156 3.93 -27.25 5.02
CA ILE A 156 4.22 -25.82 4.78
C ILE A 156 5.41 -25.67 3.83
N TYR A 157 6.47 -26.51 3.99
CA TYR A 157 7.59 -26.54 3.07
C TYR A 157 7.14 -26.81 1.64
N GLU A 158 6.37 -27.88 1.42
CA GLU A 158 5.86 -28.25 0.10
C GLU A 158 4.92 -27.21 -0.48
N TYR A 159 4.06 -26.62 0.34
CA TYR A 159 3.16 -25.54 -0.08
C TYR A 159 3.91 -24.33 -0.66
N PHE A 160 4.93 -23.83 0.03
CA PHE A 160 5.70 -22.67 -0.46
C PHE A 160 6.62 -23.04 -1.64
N LYS A 161 7.16 -24.24 -1.65
CA LYS A 161 7.94 -24.77 -2.79
C LYS A 161 7.11 -24.84 -4.06
N ALA A 162 5.86 -25.29 -3.97
CA ALA A 162 4.91 -25.32 -5.09
C ALA A 162 4.54 -23.91 -5.60
N GLN A 163 4.67 -22.88 -4.78
CA GLN A 163 4.45 -21.48 -5.19
C GLN A 163 5.69 -20.80 -5.78
N GLY A 164 6.82 -21.49 -5.91
CA GLY A 164 8.06 -20.92 -6.43
C GLY A 164 8.76 -19.99 -5.43
N VAL A 165 8.52 -20.15 -4.13
CA VAL A 165 9.21 -19.39 -3.09
C VAL A 165 10.59 -20.01 -2.84
N LYS A 166 11.62 -19.16 -2.76
CA LYS A 166 12.97 -19.61 -2.41
C LYS A 166 13.04 -19.95 -0.93
N ILE A 167 13.29 -21.23 -0.59
CA ILE A 167 13.39 -21.69 0.79
C ILE A 167 14.87 -21.78 1.17
N GLU A 168 15.30 -20.94 2.12
CA GLU A 168 16.70 -20.89 2.56
C GLU A 168 17.01 -21.87 3.69
N SER A 169 16.01 -22.20 4.53
CA SER A 169 16.21 -23.16 5.61
C SER A 169 16.14 -24.59 5.08
N PRO A 170 17.05 -25.50 5.54
CA PRO A 170 17.02 -26.89 5.13
C PRO A 170 15.73 -27.60 5.55
N PRO A 171 15.26 -28.62 4.81
CA PRO A 171 13.99 -29.30 5.10
C PRO A 171 13.91 -29.91 6.52
N GLU A 172 15.06 -30.32 7.09
CA GLU A 172 15.12 -30.90 8.43
C GLU A 172 14.69 -29.92 9.54
N MET A 173 14.72 -28.61 9.27
CA MET A 173 14.28 -27.60 10.23
C MET A 173 12.76 -27.43 10.28
N PHE A 174 12.02 -28.04 9.36
CA PHE A 174 10.55 -27.98 9.30
C PHE A 174 9.91 -29.07 10.18
N THR A 175 10.14 -28.97 11.50
CA THR A 175 9.68 -29.94 12.50
C THR A 175 8.25 -29.68 12.97
N GLY A 176 7.69 -28.50 12.69
CA GLY A 176 6.38 -28.07 13.21
C GLY A 176 6.45 -27.31 14.54
N ASP A 177 7.61 -27.22 15.19
CA ASP A 177 7.75 -26.47 16.44
C ASP A 177 7.85 -24.97 16.20
N ASN A 178 8.71 -24.58 15.25
CA ASN A 178 8.96 -23.19 14.92
C ASN A 178 8.00 -22.68 13.84
N SER A 179 7.87 -21.37 13.77
CA SER A 179 7.17 -20.69 12.69
C SER A 179 8.11 -20.36 11.53
N CYS A 180 7.64 -19.62 10.54
CA CYS A 180 8.47 -19.16 9.43
C CYS A 180 8.22 -17.69 9.08
N TYR A 181 9.23 -17.05 8.50
CA TYR A 181 9.14 -15.70 7.94
C TYR A 181 9.15 -15.78 6.41
N LEU A 182 8.26 -15.00 5.80
CA LEU A 182 8.23 -14.78 4.36
C LEU A 182 8.66 -13.35 4.07
N TYR A 183 9.78 -13.18 3.43
CA TYR A 183 10.31 -11.89 3.00
C TYR A 183 10.16 -11.72 1.49
N GLN A 184 9.89 -10.48 1.07
CA GLN A 184 9.90 -10.13 -0.35
C GLN A 184 11.33 -10.26 -0.87
N GLY A 185 11.52 -10.93 -2.00
CA GLY A 185 12.80 -10.97 -2.73
C GLY A 185 13.21 -9.59 -3.25
N ARG A 186 14.41 -9.47 -3.81
CA ARG A 186 14.82 -8.26 -4.55
C ARG A 186 13.92 -8.07 -5.76
N GLU A 187 13.95 -6.89 -6.34
CA GLU A 187 13.20 -6.62 -7.57
C GLU A 187 13.59 -7.63 -8.67
N GLY A 188 12.61 -8.43 -9.13
CA GLY A 188 12.83 -9.53 -10.07
C GLY A 188 13.25 -10.87 -9.46
N GLU A 189 13.44 -10.97 -8.14
CA GLU A 189 13.74 -12.21 -7.44
C GLU A 189 12.50 -12.78 -6.73
N GLU A 190 12.52 -14.09 -6.47
CA GLU A 190 11.46 -14.79 -5.74
C GLU A 190 11.45 -14.40 -4.26
N PRO A 191 10.27 -14.47 -3.59
CA PRO A 191 10.17 -14.31 -2.15
C PRO A 191 11.03 -15.36 -1.42
N ILE A 192 11.52 -15.01 -0.22
CA ILE A 192 12.40 -15.86 0.59
C ILE A 192 11.64 -16.33 1.82
N LEU A 193 11.58 -17.65 2.02
CA LEU A 193 11.06 -18.31 3.21
C LEU A 193 12.20 -18.80 4.10
N VAL A 194 12.10 -18.53 5.39
CA VAL A 194 13.10 -18.97 6.38
C VAL A 194 12.41 -19.35 7.69
N ILE A 195 12.91 -20.36 8.38
CA ILE A 195 12.44 -20.74 9.71
C ILE A 195 12.69 -19.60 10.71
N ALA A 196 11.68 -19.29 11.51
CA ALA A 196 11.74 -18.26 12.53
C ALA A 196 12.19 -18.84 13.88
N PRO A 197 12.82 -18.04 14.76
CA PRO A 197 13.25 -18.51 16.08
C PRO A 197 12.13 -18.60 17.11
N HIS A 198 10.89 -18.20 16.79
CA HIS A 198 9.71 -18.31 17.66
C HIS A 198 8.85 -19.50 17.26
N GLN A 199 8.05 -19.97 18.22
CA GLN A 199 7.14 -21.08 18.01
C GLN A 199 5.95 -20.68 17.14
N GLY A 200 5.47 -21.62 16.32
CA GLY A 200 4.23 -21.47 15.57
C GLY A 200 3.02 -21.79 16.45
N ARG A 201 1.98 -20.96 16.39
CA ARG A 201 0.74 -21.16 17.15
C ARG A 201 -0.31 -21.95 16.37
N ILE A 202 -0.42 -21.69 15.09
CA ILE A 202 -1.48 -22.23 14.24
C ILE A 202 -1.02 -23.53 13.58
N PRO A 203 -1.73 -24.66 13.77
CA PRO A 203 -1.42 -25.90 13.09
C PRO A 203 -1.39 -25.74 11.57
N SER A 204 -0.44 -26.38 10.90
CA SER A 204 -0.26 -26.32 9.44
C SER A 204 -1.53 -26.64 8.66
N GLN A 205 -2.27 -27.67 9.07
CA GLN A 205 -3.51 -28.10 8.42
C GLN A 205 -4.61 -27.03 8.47
N LEU A 206 -4.75 -26.34 9.61
CA LEU A 206 -5.69 -25.25 9.77
C LEU A 206 -5.29 -24.07 8.88
N TRP A 207 -4.01 -23.70 8.89
CA TRP A 207 -3.46 -22.62 8.06
C TRP A 207 -3.66 -22.92 6.57
N LEU A 208 -3.33 -24.12 6.10
CA LEU A 208 -3.50 -24.53 4.70
C LEU A 208 -4.97 -24.54 4.27
N THR A 209 -5.89 -24.95 5.14
CA THR A 209 -7.32 -24.87 4.88
C THR A 209 -7.76 -23.44 4.67
N VAL A 210 -7.26 -22.52 5.49
CA VAL A 210 -7.50 -21.07 5.34
C VAL A 210 -6.92 -20.56 4.02
N GLN A 211 -5.68 -20.95 3.63
CA GLN A 211 -5.09 -20.52 2.36
C GLN A 211 -5.88 -21.02 1.13
N ARG A 212 -6.34 -22.28 1.13
CA ARG A 212 -7.20 -22.79 0.05
C ARG A 212 -8.49 -21.97 -0.08
N LYS A 213 -9.14 -21.65 1.04
CA LYS A 213 -10.34 -20.81 1.05
C LYS A 213 -10.05 -19.39 0.58
N LEU A 214 -8.90 -18.82 0.94
CA LEU A 214 -8.44 -17.52 0.47
C LEU A 214 -8.19 -17.48 -1.05
N SER A 215 -7.57 -18.52 -1.61
CA SER A 215 -7.31 -18.61 -3.04
C SER A 215 -8.60 -18.74 -3.85
N GLN A 216 -9.56 -19.54 -3.39
CA GLN A 216 -10.87 -19.66 -4.02
C GLN A 216 -11.65 -18.34 -4.05
N ASN A 217 -11.54 -17.54 -2.99
CA ASN A 217 -12.21 -16.23 -2.90
C ASN A 217 -11.51 -15.12 -3.71
N THR A 218 -10.29 -15.32 -4.19
CA THR A 218 -9.52 -14.32 -4.96
C THR A 218 -9.97 -14.24 -6.42
N THR A 219 -10.83 -15.16 -6.88
CA THR A 219 -11.31 -15.23 -8.26
C THR A 219 -12.18 -14.03 -8.68
N PHE A 220 -12.61 -13.19 -7.75
CA PHE A 220 -13.23 -11.91 -8.06
C PHE A 220 -12.18 -10.81 -8.19
N GLN A 221 -11.62 -10.66 -9.38
CA GLN A 221 -10.80 -9.49 -9.71
C GLN A 221 -11.66 -8.22 -9.53
N ASN A 222 -11.36 -7.45 -8.49
CA ASN A 222 -11.90 -6.11 -8.27
C ASN A 222 -11.35 -5.10 -9.31
N GLY A 223 -11.44 -5.46 -10.59
CA GLY A 223 -10.90 -4.65 -11.69
C GLY A 223 -11.87 -3.61 -12.25
N ARG A 224 -13.10 -3.54 -11.80
CA ARG A 224 -14.06 -2.54 -12.30
C ARG A 224 -14.26 -1.44 -11.28
N LYS A 225 -13.71 -0.24 -11.58
CA LYS A 225 -14.16 0.99 -10.94
C LYS A 225 -15.69 1.03 -11.04
N CYS A 226 -16.37 1.25 -9.91
CA CYS A 226 -17.82 1.34 -9.87
C CYS A 226 -18.27 2.51 -10.76
N HIS A 227 -18.82 2.22 -11.93
CA HIS A 227 -19.34 3.23 -12.87
C HIS A 227 -20.79 3.64 -12.55
N ASN A 228 -21.32 3.18 -11.43
CA ASN A 228 -22.75 3.31 -11.13
C ASN A 228 -23.16 4.73 -10.74
N THR A 229 -22.22 5.58 -10.32
CA THR A 229 -22.45 6.97 -9.96
C THR A 229 -21.14 7.76 -9.94
N TRP A 230 -21.16 8.98 -10.44
CA TRP A 230 -20.01 9.89 -10.37
C TRP A 230 -19.75 10.43 -8.93
N LEU A 231 -20.70 10.22 -8.03
CA LEU A 231 -20.62 10.57 -6.62
C LEU A 231 -19.87 9.52 -5.77
N ALA A 232 -19.47 8.39 -6.36
CA ALA A 232 -18.77 7.31 -5.65
C ALA A 232 -17.51 7.81 -4.92
N GLY A 233 -17.43 7.55 -3.62
CA GLY A 233 -16.31 7.98 -2.77
C GLY A 233 -16.29 9.47 -2.38
N LYS A 234 -17.15 10.30 -2.97
CA LYS A 234 -17.20 11.75 -2.69
C LYS A 234 -18.20 12.11 -1.60
N ILE A 235 -19.27 11.34 -1.44
CA ILE A 235 -20.30 11.56 -0.42
C ILE A 235 -19.95 10.78 0.84
N LYS A 236 -20.13 11.44 1.98
CA LYS A 236 -19.88 10.88 3.31
C LYS A 236 -21.16 10.83 4.12
N CYS A 237 -21.25 9.86 5.03
CA CYS A 237 -22.34 9.75 5.99
C CYS A 237 -22.26 10.92 6.98
N GLY A 238 -23.35 11.67 7.16
CA GLY A 238 -23.41 12.81 8.11
C GLY A 238 -23.26 12.40 9.59
N ARG A 239 -23.52 11.13 9.94
CA ARG A 239 -23.42 10.64 11.33
C ARG A 239 -22.00 10.14 11.68
N CYS A 240 -21.34 9.37 10.80
CA CYS A 240 -20.05 8.75 11.10
C CYS A 240 -18.90 9.22 10.22
N GLY A 241 -19.11 10.08 9.25
CA GLY A 241 -18.08 10.60 8.34
C GLY A 241 -17.53 9.60 7.31
N TYR A 242 -17.96 8.35 7.35
CA TYR A 242 -17.51 7.34 6.38
C TYR A 242 -18.18 7.49 5.01
N ALA A 243 -17.49 7.10 3.95
CA ALA A 243 -18.02 7.16 2.59
C ALA A 243 -19.29 6.32 2.42
N LEU A 244 -20.23 6.81 1.62
CA LEU A 244 -21.39 6.04 1.18
C LEU A 244 -20.94 5.07 0.07
N ALA A 245 -21.33 3.81 0.20
CA ALA A 245 -21.11 2.78 -0.80
C ALA A 245 -22.30 2.68 -1.76
N SER A 246 -22.04 2.52 -3.05
CA SER A 246 -23.07 2.28 -4.07
C SER A 246 -23.41 0.79 -4.14
N LEU A 247 -24.68 0.49 -4.17
CA LEU A 247 -25.24 -0.86 -4.31
C LEU A 247 -26.21 -0.88 -5.47
N ASN A 248 -26.05 -1.82 -6.38
CA ASN A 248 -27.03 -2.04 -7.44
C ASN A 248 -28.09 -3.03 -6.94
N ALA A 249 -29.34 -2.64 -7.02
CA ALA A 249 -30.45 -3.53 -6.80
C ALA A 249 -30.73 -4.34 -8.08
N ARG A 250 -31.45 -5.46 -7.93
CA ARG A 250 -31.85 -6.34 -9.07
C ARG A 250 -32.71 -5.65 -10.11
N ASN A 251 -33.35 -4.53 -9.73
CA ASN A 251 -34.20 -3.70 -10.62
C ASN A 251 -33.42 -2.59 -11.35
N GLY A 252 -32.08 -2.62 -11.35
CA GLY A 252 -31.25 -1.62 -12.04
C GLY A 252 -31.12 -0.28 -11.30
N VAL A 253 -31.77 -0.11 -10.15
CA VAL A 253 -31.62 1.11 -9.35
C VAL A 253 -30.37 1.06 -8.48
N THR A 254 -29.57 2.11 -8.54
CA THR A 254 -28.38 2.25 -7.67
C THR A 254 -28.75 2.99 -6.39
N TYR A 255 -28.45 2.37 -5.26
CA TYR A 255 -28.63 2.94 -3.93
C TYR A 255 -27.31 3.33 -3.27
N LEU A 256 -27.31 4.39 -2.48
CA LEU A 256 -26.19 4.84 -1.66
C LEU A 256 -26.48 4.52 -0.20
N ARG A 257 -25.56 3.81 0.46
CA ARG A 257 -25.70 3.37 1.85
C ARG A 257 -24.41 3.59 2.63
N CYS A 258 -24.52 3.91 3.90
CA CYS A 258 -23.37 4.07 4.78
C CYS A 258 -22.56 2.74 4.85
N LYS A 259 -21.27 2.81 4.58
CA LYS A 259 -20.39 1.63 4.57
C LYS A 259 -20.25 1.03 5.98
N GLN A 260 -20.16 1.84 7.03
CA GLN A 260 -20.08 1.37 8.41
C GLN A 260 -21.34 0.63 8.84
N ARG A 261 -22.53 1.11 8.42
CA ARG A 261 -23.78 0.37 8.65
C ARG A 261 -23.83 -0.95 7.89
N ALA A 262 -23.31 -0.96 6.66
CA ALA A 262 -23.31 -2.15 5.82
C ALA A 262 -22.35 -3.22 6.31
N ASP A 263 -21.18 -2.82 6.80
CA ASP A 263 -20.10 -3.72 7.14
C ASP A 263 -20.19 -4.21 8.59
N ASN A 264 -20.38 -3.32 9.55
CA ASN A 264 -20.22 -3.62 10.98
C ASN A 264 -21.44 -3.27 11.84
N LYS A 265 -22.53 -2.74 11.24
CA LYS A 265 -23.71 -2.22 11.95
C LYS A 265 -23.38 -1.14 13.01
N SER A 266 -22.16 -0.61 13.03
CA SER A 266 -21.67 0.36 14.02
C SER A 266 -22.16 1.79 13.78
N CYS A 267 -23.01 2.02 12.79
CA CYS A 267 -23.65 3.31 12.51
C CYS A 267 -25.09 3.07 12.09
N GLU A 268 -26.01 3.88 12.62
CA GLU A 268 -27.42 3.84 12.19
C GLU A 268 -27.60 4.24 10.72
N GLY A 269 -26.59 4.90 10.13
CA GLY A 269 -26.57 5.35 8.75
C GLY A 269 -27.49 6.55 8.50
N ALA A 270 -27.48 7.04 7.27
CA ALA A 270 -28.35 8.14 6.80
C ALA A 270 -29.59 7.65 6.02
N GLY A 271 -30.00 6.40 6.25
CA GLY A 271 -31.04 5.75 5.45
C GLY A 271 -30.49 5.19 4.12
N THR A 272 -31.39 4.79 3.23
CA THR A 272 -31.07 4.34 1.88
C THR A 272 -31.51 5.40 0.89
N LEU A 273 -30.57 5.97 0.14
CA LEU A 273 -30.79 7.04 -0.83
C LEU A 273 -30.57 6.49 -2.23
N THR A 274 -31.35 6.92 -3.20
CA THR A 274 -31.09 6.57 -4.62
C THR A 274 -29.94 7.44 -5.15
N ALA A 275 -29.05 6.87 -5.95
CA ALA A 275 -27.95 7.61 -6.56
C ALA A 275 -28.47 8.74 -7.44
N GLN A 276 -29.52 8.49 -8.22
CA GLN A 276 -30.11 9.45 -9.14
C GLN A 276 -30.65 10.70 -8.42
N SER A 277 -31.37 10.55 -7.31
CA SER A 277 -31.88 11.70 -6.54
C SER A 277 -30.75 12.52 -5.92
N MET A 278 -29.68 11.84 -5.44
CA MET A 278 -28.50 12.52 -4.88
C MET A 278 -27.69 13.24 -5.95
N GLU A 279 -27.56 12.66 -7.13
CA GLU A 279 -26.89 13.30 -8.28
C GLU A 279 -27.61 14.57 -8.70
N ALA A 280 -28.94 14.51 -8.83
CA ALA A 280 -29.77 15.68 -9.15
C ALA A 280 -29.64 16.79 -8.09
N PHE A 281 -29.68 16.41 -6.81
CA PHE A 281 -29.51 17.37 -5.70
C PHE A 281 -28.12 18.03 -5.73
N VAL A 282 -27.04 17.23 -5.80
CA VAL A 282 -25.68 17.77 -5.80
C VAL A 282 -25.42 18.63 -7.03
N TYR A 283 -25.90 18.20 -8.20
CA TYR A 283 -25.79 18.99 -9.42
C TYR A 283 -26.52 20.35 -9.28
N GLY A 284 -27.75 20.36 -8.74
CA GLY A 284 -28.48 21.59 -8.48
C GLY A 284 -27.75 22.56 -7.55
N GLU A 285 -27.15 22.05 -6.47
CA GLU A 285 -26.35 22.85 -5.54
C GLU A 285 -25.05 23.37 -6.16
N MET A 286 -24.39 22.56 -6.99
CA MET A 286 -23.22 23.00 -7.77
C MET A 286 -23.57 24.16 -8.70
N VAL A 287 -24.65 24.04 -9.47
CA VAL A 287 -25.11 25.11 -10.37
C VAL A 287 -25.43 26.40 -9.61
N LYS A 288 -26.13 26.30 -8.46
CA LYS A 288 -26.40 27.46 -7.61
C LYS A 288 -25.12 28.14 -7.12
N LYS A 289 -24.13 27.38 -6.68
CA LYS A 289 -22.83 27.93 -6.26
C LYS A 289 -22.06 28.54 -7.44
N MET A 290 -22.04 27.88 -8.60
CA MET A 290 -21.39 28.42 -9.79
C MET A 290 -22.01 29.76 -10.22
N ARG A 291 -23.34 29.89 -10.19
CA ARG A 291 -24.01 31.19 -10.45
C ARG A 291 -23.55 32.26 -9.48
N LYS A 292 -23.43 31.97 -8.16
CA LYS A 292 -22.90 32.91 -7.17
C LYS A 292 -21.43 33.30 -7.44
N PHE A 293 -20.61 32.41 -7.95
CA PHE A 293 -19.25 32.75 -8.35
C PHE A 293 -19.20 33.67 -9.57
N HIS A 294 -20.10 33.50 -10.54
CA HIS A 294 -20.22 34.42 -11.68
C HIS A 294 -20.66 35.84 -11.26
N THR A 295 -21.51 35.97 -10.26
CA THR A 295 -21.92 37.28 -9.75
C THR A 295 -20.84 37.95 -8.90
N LEU A 296 -19.90 37.24 -8.32
CA LEU A 296 -18.80 37.78 -7.53
C LEU A 296 -17.60 38.21 -8.40
N LYS A 297 -17.47 37.73 -9.64
CA LYS A 297 -16.48 38.16 -10.61
C LYS A 297 -17.04 39.23 -11.51
N GLY A 298 -17.27 40.42 -10.94
CA GLY A 298 -17.34 41.67 -11.71
C GLY A 298 -15.96 42.04 -12.22
N GLY A 299 -15.47 41.37 -13.24
CA GLY A 299 -14.19 41.63 -13.86
C GLY A 299 -14.06 40.85 -15.16
N LYS A 300 -14.06 41.58 -16.26
CA LYS A 300 -13.73 41.22 -17.66
C LYS A 300 -13.93 39.73 -17.99
N GLU A 301 -15.02 39.45 -18.68
CA GLU A 301 -15.20 38.21 -19.43
C GLU A 301 -13.96 37.96 -20.28
N GLN A 302 -13.08 37.10 -19.85
CA GLN A 302 -12.22 36.40 -20.80
C GLN A 302 -13.17 35.50 -21.59
N SER A 303 -13.50 35.92 -22.79
CA SER A 303 -14.31 35.17 -23.72
C SER A 303 -13.70 33.76 -23.85
N TYR A 304 -14.39 32.76 -23.34
CA TYR A 304 -13.99 31.38 -23.55
C TYR A 304 -13.96 31.12 -25.05
N ASN A 305 -12.75 30.99 -25.57
CA ASN A 305 -12.53 30.66 -26.99
C ASN A 305 -12.30 29.14 -27.07
N PRO A 306 -13.31 28.35 -27.45
CA PRO A 306 -13.19 26.90 -27.52
C PRO A 306 -12.09 26.42 -28.48
N LYS A 307 -11.82 27.20 -29.53
CA LYS A 307 -10.71 26.94 -30.49
C LYS A 307 -9.35 27.08 -29.84
N LEU A 308 -9.17 28.08 -28.96
CA LEU A 308 -7.91 28.29 -28.23
C LEU A 308 -7.66 27.19 -27.20
N THR A 309 -8.73 26.73 -26.52
CA THR A 309 -8.64 25.64 -25.56
C THR A 309 -8.35 24.31 -26.25
N ALA A 310 -9.00 24.04 -27.40
CA ALA A 310 -8.73 22.85 -28.20
C ALA A 310 -7.30 22.85 -28.75
N ALA A 311 -6.79 24.00 -29.21
CA ALA A 311 -5.40 24.15 -29.70
C ALA A 311 -4.38 23.92 -28.56
N ARG A 312 -4.65 24.41 -27.33
CA ARG A 312 -3.78 24.15 -26.14
C ARG A 312 -3.77 22.70 -25.74
N VAL A 313 -4.90 22.01 -25.80
CA VAL A 313 -5.00 20.58 -25.51
C VAL A 313 -4.25 19.76 -26.57
N ALA A 314 -4.39 20.12 -27.85
CA ALA A 314 -3.67 19.47 -28.94
C ALA A 314 -2.15 19.68 -28.81
N LEU A 315 -1.71 20.89 -28.46
CA LEU A 315 -0.30 21.20 -28.21
C LEU A 315 0.27 20.36 -27.06
N ALA A 316 -0.40 20.33 -25.92
CA ALA A 316 0.03 19.54 -24.77
C ALA A 316 0.09 18.03 -25.08
N LYS A 317 -0.79 17.54 -25.94
CA LYS A 317 -0.78 16.15 -26.40
C LYS A 317 0.44 15.86 -27.28
N THR A 318 0.73 16.72 -28.26
CA THR A 318 1.93 16.57 -29.13
C THR A 318 3.23 16.73 -28.34
N GLU A 319 3.30 17.62 -27.37
CA GLU A 319 4.45 17.74 -26.47
C GLU A 319 4.69 16.46 -25.67
N SER A 320 3.63 15.85 -25.12
CA SER A 320 3.71 14.56 -24.41
C SER A 320 4.10 13.40 -25.33
N GLU A 321 3.69 13.41 -26.60
CA GLU A 321 4.07 12.40 -27.59
C GLU A 321 5.55 12.56 -28.01
N ILE A 322 6.03 13.78 -28.17
CA ILE A 322 7.44 14.08 -28.43
C ILE A 322 8.31 13.63 -27.25
N GLU A 323 7.90 13.91 -26.02
CA GLU A 323 8.62 13.49 -24.81
C GLU A 323 8.73 11.95 -24.70
N LYS A 324 7.66 11.23 -25.04
CA LYS A 324 7.68 9.76 -25.12
C LYS A 324 8.59 9.21 -26.21
N LEU A 325 8.62 9.86 -27.37
CA LEU A 325 9.51 9.47 -28.47
C LEU A 325 10.98 9.73 -28.12
N LEU A 326 11.28 10.83 -27.45
CA LEU A 326 12.63 11.12 -26.95
C LEU A 326 13.07 10.11 -25.89
N ASP A 327 12.18 9.72 -24.97
CA ASP A 327 12.47 8.70 -23.97
C ASP A 327 12.73 7.32 -24.61
N THR A 328 11.99 6.96 -25.65
CA THR A 328 12.20 5.71 -26.39
C THR A 328 13.51 5.72 -27.21
N LEU A 329 13.92 6.85 -27.75
CA LEU A 329 15.19 6.98 -28.45
C LEU A 329 16.39 6.94 -27.50
N VAL A 330 16.25 7.49 -26.29
CA VAL A 330 17.30 7.44 -25.25
C VAL A 330 17.45 6.05 -24.65
N CYS A 331 16.37 5.25 -24.60
CA CYS A 331 16.41 3.87 -24.10
C CYS A 331 16.86 2.84 -25.15
N SER A 332 17.04 3.25 -26.41
CA SER A 332 17.45 2.34 -27.51
C SER A 332 18.94 2.45 -27.91
N GLN A 333 19.72 3.18 -27.16
CA GLN A 333 21.18 3.21 -27.19
C GLN A 333 21.75 2.59 -25.89
#